data_f6cb62ff60569e07c980786f54017621
#
_entry.id   f6cb62ff60569e07c980786f54017621
#
_cell.length_a   1.000
_cell.length_b   1.000
_cell.length_c   1.000
_cell.angle_alpha   90.00
_cell.angle_beta   90.00
_cell.angle_gamma   90.00
#
_symmetry.space_group_name_H-M   'P 1'
#
loop_
_entity.id
_entity.type
_entity.pdbx_description
1 polymer ?
#
loop_
_entity_poly.entity_id
_entity_poly.type
_entity_poly.pdbx_seq_one_letter_code
_entity_poly.pdbx_strand_id
1 'polypeptide(L)'
;IGAVGDDRLYAIKKGSGLVAGITDDLVCIGSDLPSILPITRNILRLNDGEIITFWADGYELTSVEDGTKIEREPEYVIESMEIAQKGGYPHFMLKEIHEQSRVAGELLRVLENSPEVDKFIEKLENARDIYVVACGTSWHAGLLGSIYFNKFAGKAAIPVLAPQFKAQYGNSIGAEDVGIFISQSGETKDVLNAIETARERGMSVLGLVNVVGSTLMLVSDVHLPLVCGFEISVPATKTYLNQVLALLYVALRWGGQDTNAITKIPELIDLVIEKSEEQMAPVVEKVKDWDDLYSLGYGLTYPVALEGALKFKEITYAHCEGILSTEFKHGPLSAVYDGYPVIFTAGPDDIPLIVSGINEVTCRGGHVIAIGLEDSRLEGNASQTLVIPDLELPKSLEPAALALLSAIPLQLLSYHCSLARGFDPDFPRNLSKTLTVD
;
A
#
# COMPACT_ATOMS: atom_id res chain seq x y z
N ILE A 1 7.49 -26.72 4.61
CA ILE A 1 8.47 -27.52 3.83
C ILE A 1 9.16 -28.47 4.83
N GLY A 2 9.30 -29.73 4.48
CA GLY A 2 9.98 -30.73 5.26
C GLY A 2 10.86 -31.64 4.40
N ALA A 3 11.85 -32.30 4.99
CA ALA A 3 12.71 -33.29 4.34
C ALA A 3 12.61 -34.61 5.11
N VAL A 4 12.46 -35.73 4.41
CA VAL A 4 12.48 -37.06 5.00
C VAL A 4 13.41 -37.94 4.16
N GLY A 5 14.61 -38.17 4.68
CA GLY A 5 15.48 -39.32 4.44
C GLY A 5 16.01 -39.69 3.04
N ASP A 6 15.49 -39.18 1.94
CA ASP A 6 15.76 -39.66 0.58
C ASP A 6 15.88 -38.49 -0.43
N ASP A 7 16.73 -37.56 -0.30
CA ASP A 7 16.95 -36.47 -1.30
C ASP A 7 15.66 -35.79 -1.84
N ARG A 8 14.55 -35.98 -1.13
CA ARG A 8 13.23 -35.42 -1.46
C ARG A 8 12.79 -34.39 -0.44
N LEU A 9 12.17 -33.33 -0.95
CA LEU A 9 11.54 -32.29 -0.14
C LEU A 9 10.03 -32.36 -0.35
N TYR A 10 9.30 -31.92 0.65
CA TYR A 10 7.84 -31.87 0.64
C TYR A 10 7.37 -30.46 0.98
N ALA A 11 6.39 -29.97 0.26
CA ALA A 11 5.68 -28.74 0.60
C ALA A 11 4.16 -28.95 0.50
N ILE A 12 3.43 -28.38 1.45
CA ILE A 12 1.98 -28.48 1.55
C ILE A 12 1.40 -27.09 1.53
N LYS A 13 0.37 -26.86 0.73
CA LYS A 13 -0.40 -25.63 0.74
C LYS A 13 -1.64 -25.76 1.60
N LYS A 14 -1.80 -24.80 2.53
CA LYS A 14 -3.04 -24.62 3.30
C LYS A 14 -3.18 -23.14 3.70
N GLY A 15 -4.03 -22.40 3.00
CA GLY A 15 -4.38 -21.01 3.31
C GLY A 15 -3.28 -19.97 3.06
N SER A 16 -2.11 -20.37 2.53
CA SER A 16 -0.99 -19.46 2.22
C SER A 16 -0.56 -19.63 0.77
N GLY A 17 0.00 -18.57 0.16
CA GLY A 17 0.61 -18.68 -1.17
C GLY A 17 1.70 -19.75 -1.21
N LEU A 18 1.68 -20.63 -2.21
CA LEU A 18 2.75 -21.59 -2.49
C LEU A 18 2.85 -21.83 -3.98
N VAL A 19 4.05 -21.62 -4.52
CA VAL A 19 4.35 -21.70 -5.96
C VAL A 19 5.59 -22.51 -6.15
N ALA A 20 5.61 -23.41 -7.11
CA ALA A 20 6.80 -24.13 -7.53
C ALA A 20 7.32 -23.60 -8.87
N GLY A 21 8.62 -23.41 -8.95
CA GLY A 21 9.35 -23.16 -10.20
C GLY A 21 10.01 -24.42 -10.68
N ILE A 22 9.83 -24.78 -11.94
CA ILE A 22 10.29 -26.01 -12.53
C ILE A 22 11.29 -25.70 -13.64
N THR A 23 12.47 -26.32 -13.57
CA THR A 23 13.45 -26.36 -14.66
C THR A 23 13.82 -27.83 -14.95
N ASP A 24 14.67 -28.07 -15.94
CA ASP A 24 15.11 -29.42 -16.28
C ASP A 24 15.95 -30.07 -15.18
N ASP A 25 16.60 -29.27 -14.33
CA ASP A 25 17.59 -29.73 -13.31
C ASP A 25 17.35 -29.14 -11.91
N LEU A 26 16.30 -28.35 -11.73
CA LEU A 26 15.97 -27.71 -10.45
C LEU A 26 14.46 -27.55 -10.28
N VAL A 27 13.97 -27.95 -9.10
CA VAL A 27 12.64 -27.57 -8.60
C VAL A 27 12.81 -26.68 -7.37
N CYS A 28 12.25 -25.47 -7.41
CA CYS A 28 12.30 -24.53 -6.30
C CYS A 28 10.89 -24.18 -5.84
N ILE A 29 10.74 -23.85 -4.55
CA ILE A 29 9.45 -23.52 -3.92
C ILE A 29 9.56 -22.14 -3.28
N GLY A 30 8.54 -21.30 -3.50
CA GLY A 30 8.40 -19.99 -2.89
C GLY A 30 6.97 -19.69 -2.46
N SER A 31 6.82 -18.70 -1.61
CA SER A 31 5.49 -18.21 -1.17
C SER A 31 4.79 -17.35 -2.21
N ASP A 32 5.54 -16.81 -3.15
CA ASP A 32 5.05 -15.87 -4.16
C ASP A 32 5.80 -16.03 -5.49
N LEU A 33 5.20 -15.50 -6.54
CA LEU A 33 5.73 -15.56 -7.89
C LEU A 33 7.05 -14.76 -8.07
N PRO A 34 7.20 -13.54 -7.52
CA PRO A 34 8.43 -12.76 -7.63
C PRO A 34 9.69 -13.47 -7.12
N SER A 35 9.57 -14.33 -6.12
CA SER A 35 10.72 -15.10 -5.58
C SER A 35 11.19 -16.21 -6.54
N ILE A 36 10.32 -16.70 -7.40
CA ILE A 36 10.59 -17.80 -8.34
C ILE A 36 11.02 -17.31 -9.72
N LEU A 37 10.45 -16.22 -10.21
CA LEU A 37 10.71 -15.72 -11.58
C LEU A 37 12.17 -15.45 -11.93
N PRO A 38 13.07 -15.07 -11.01
CA PRO A 38 14.50 -14.97 -11.29
C PRO A 38 15.16 -16.32 -11.63
N ILE A 39 14.52 -17.43 -11.26
CA ILE A 39 15.04 -18.80 -11.45
C ILE A 39 14.41 -19.42 -12.70
N THR A 40 13.08 -19.39 -12.81
CA THR A 40 12.36 -20.00 -13.93
C THR A 40 11.00 -19.34 -14.15
N ARG A 41 10.48 -19.47 -15.37
CA ARG A 41 9.14 -19.02 -15.77
C ARG A 41 8.13 -20.16 -15.88
N ASN A 42 8.57 -21.41 -15.79
CA ASN A 42 7.68 -22.55 -15.73
C ASN A 42 7.19 -22.70 -14.28
N ILE A 43 5.96 -22.29 -14.05
CA ILE A 43 5.37 -22.11 -12.72
C ILE A 43 4.25 -23.13 -12.51
N LEU A 44 4.32 -23.87 -11.41
CA LEU A 44 3.27 -24.72 -10.93
C LEU A 44 2.62 -24.09 -9.70
N ARG A 45 1.35 -23.68 -9.81
CA ARG A 45 0.59 -23.15 -8.69
C ARG A 45 -0.07 -24.31 -7.94
N LEU A 46 0.09 -24.32 -6.62
CA LEU A 46 -0.56 -25.30 -5.77
C LEU A 46 -1.91 -24.78 -5.28
N ASN A 47 -2.90 -25.65 -5.15
CA ASN A 47 -4.16 -25.37 -4.48
C ASN A 47 -4.10 -25.82 -3.00
N ASP A 48 -5.04 -25.32 -2.18
CA ASP A 48 -5.16 -25.77 -0.81
C ASP A 48 -5.46 -27.26 -0.73
N GLY A 49 -4.79 -27.96 0.18
CA GLY A 49 -4.90 -29.40 0.31
C GLY A 49 -4.05 -30.20 -0.70
N GLU A 50 -3.13 -29.55 -1.40
CA GLU A 50 -2.17 -30.24 -2.27
C GLU A 50 -0.78 -30.32 -1.62
N ILE A 51 -0.11 -31.45 -1.86
CA ILE A 51 1.29 -31.69 -1.48
C ILE A 51 2.10 -31.79 -2.76
N ILE A 52 3.18 -31.04 -2.85
CA ILE A 52 4.23 -31.28 -3.81
C ILE A 52 5.40 -32.00 -3.14
N THR A 53 5.75 -33.16 -3.66
CA THR A 53 7.01 -33.86 -3.37
C THR A 53 7.97 -33.57 -4.49
N PHE A 54 9.15 -33.05 -4.20
CA PHE A 54 10.08 -32.62 -5.25
C PHE A 54 11.53 -33.00 -4.95
N TRP A 55 12.30 -33.14 -6.00
CA TRP A 55 13.72 -33.44 -6.02
C TRP A 55 14.39 -32.66 -7.16
N ALA A 56 15.69 -32.80 -7.37
CA ALA A 56 16.46 -31.93 -8.26
C ALA A 56 15.87 -31.81 -9.67
N ASP A 57 15.45 -32.91 -10.26
CA ASP A 57 15.00 -33.02 -11.65
C ASP A 57 13.53 -33.47 -11.82
N GLY A 58 12.70 -33.34 -10.77
CA GLY A 58 11.32 -33.73 -10.87
C GLY A 58 10.44 -33.41 -9.67
N TYR A 59 9.16 -33.61 -9.84
CA TYR A 59 8.15 -33.43 -8.81
C TYR A 59 6.98 -34.39 -8.96
N GLU A 60 6.23 -34.55 -7.90
CA GLU A 60 4.96 -35.23 -7.86
C GLU A 60 3.95 -34.42 -7.04
N LEU A 61 2.74 -34.23 -7.57
CA LEU A 61 1.67 -33.51 -6.90
C LEU A 61 0.61 -34.51 -6.41
N THR A 62 0.22 -34.42 -5.15
CA THR A 62 -0.77 -35.31 -4.54
C THR A 62 -1.77 -34.55 -3.69
N SER A 63 -2.99 -35.09 -3.55
CA SER A 63 -4.00 -34.59 -2.62
C SER A 63 -3.66 -35.00 -1.17
N VAL A 64 -3.81 -34.05 -0.23
CA VAL A 64 -3.67 -34.31 1.22
C VAL A 64 -4.78 -35.24 1.72
N GLU A 65 -5.97 -35.16 1.14
CA GLU A 65 -7.18 -35.84 1.62
C GLU A 65 -7.10 -37.37 1.43
N ASP A 66 -6.66 -37.80 0.25
CA ASP A 66 -6.72 -39.23 -0.14
C ASP A 66 -5.43 -39.74 -0.76
N GLY A 67 -4.40 -38.92 -0.90
CA GLY A 67 -3.12 -39.29 -1.48
C GLY A 67 -3.17 -39.52 -3.00
N THR A 68 -4.25 -39.16 -3.67
CA THR A 68 -4.36 -39.31 -5.12
C THR A 68 -3.38 -38.41 -5.86
N LYS A 69 -2.76 -38.94 -6.91
CA LYS A 69 -1.86 -38.18 -7.77
C LYS A 69 -2.65 -37.17 -8.60
N ILE A 70 -2.15 -35.92 -8.64
CA ILE A 70 -2.71 -34.83 -9.43
C ILE A 70 -1.80 -34.60 -10.63
N GLU A 71 -2.33 -34.65 -11.84
CA GLU A 71 -1.61 -34.31 -13.04
C GLU A 71 -1.88 -32.84 -13.37
N ARG A 72 -0.83 -32.03 -13.33
CA ARG A 72 -0.85 -30.62 -13.69
C ARG A 72 0.49 -30.22 -14.29
N GLU A 73 0.43 -29.64 -15.49
CA GLU A 73 1.61 -29.10 -16.15
C GLU A 73 1.91 -27.68 -15.64
N PRO A 74 3.21 -27.31 -15.54
CA PRO A 74 3.59 -25.93 -15.26
C PRO A 74 3.10 -24.97 -16.36
N GLU A 75 2.61 -23.81 -15.95
CA GLU A 75 2.30 -22.72 -16.86
C GLU A 75 3.53 -21.85 -17.14
N TYR A 76 3.72 -21.45 -18.40
CA TYR A 76 4.78 -20.50 -18.73
C TYR A 76 4.32 -19.07 -18.50
N VAL A 77 4.95 -18.37 -17.56
CA VAL A 77 4.65 -16.98 -17.21
C VAL A 77 5.39 -16.05 -18.18
N ILE A 78 4.63 -15.28 -18.97
CA ILE A 78 5.14 -14.42 -20.05
C ILE A 78 5.74 -13.10 -19.52
N GLU A 79 5.44 -12.73 -18.28
CA GLU A 79 5.91 -11.48 -17.69
C GLU A 79 7.43 -11.34 -17.75
N SER A 80 7.89 -10.17 -18.25
CA SER A 80 9.28 -9.99 -18.70
C SER A 80 10.28 -9.95 -17.54
N MET A 81 11.48 -10.49 -17.76
CA MET A 81 12.65 -10.37 -16.85
C MET A 81 13.06 -8.90 -16.61
N GLU A 82 12.68 -7.97 -17.50
CA GLU A 82 12.95 -6.55 -17.33
C GLU A 82 12.30 -5.98 -16.06
N ILE A 83 11.18 -6.58 -15.61
CA ILE A 83 10.46 -6.20 -14.40
C ILE A 83 11.26 -6.60 -13.14
N ALA A 84 11.98 -7.71 -13.18
CA ALA A 84 12.84 -8.18 -12.08
C ALA A 84 14.22 -7.48 -12.03
N GLN A 85 14.51 -6.57 -12.97
CA GLN A 85 15.76 -5.82 -13.01
C GLN A 85 15.54 -4.41 -12.44
N LYS A 86 16.60 -3.88 -11.78
CA LYS A 86 16.57 -2.51 -11.22
C LYS A 86 16.51 -1.41 -12.28
N GLY A 87 16.65 -1.72 -13.57
CA GLY A 87 16.48 -0.77 -14.69
C GLY A 87 17.41 0.45 -14.65
N GLY A 88 18.61 0.28 -14.09
CA GLY A 88 19.59 1.37 -13.90
C GLY A 88 19.48 2.09 -12.56
N TYR A 89 18.45 1.83 -11.76
CA TYR A 89 18.34 2.36 -10.40
C TYR A 89 19.20 1.55 -9.40
N PRO A 90 19.72 2.18 -8.35
CA PRO A 90 20.51 1.47 -7.33
C PRO A 90 19.65 0.49 -6.50
N HIS A 91 18.35 0.81 -6.30
CA HIS A 91 17.40 0.05 -5.49
C HIS A 91 16.06 -0.12 -6.19
N PHE A 92 15.35 -1.19 -5.86
CA PHE A 92 13.97 -1.43 -6.35
C PHE A 92 13.01 -0.36 -5.84
N MET A 93 13.11 0.04 -4.58
CA MET A 93 12.23 1.07 -4.02
C MET A 93 12.30 2.37 -4.83
N LEU A 94 13.49 2.85 -5.18
CA LEU A 94 13.62 4.07 -5.98
C LEU A 94 13.05 3.90 -7.38
N LYS A 95 13.33 2.75 -8.04
CA LYS A 95 12.71 2.41 -9.32
C LYS A 95 11.18 2.44 -9.23
N GLU A 96 10.63 1.82 -8.20
CA GLU A 96 9.18 1.70 -7.99
C GLU A 96 8.53 3.05 -7.67
N ILE A 97 9.25 3.97 -7.00
CA ILE A 97 8.82 5.37 -6.84
C ILE A 97 8.73 6.06 -8.21
N HIS A 98 9.72 5.90 -9.07
CA HIS A 98 9.71 6.49 -10.43
C HIS A 98 8.73 5.78 -11.38
N GLU A 99 8.31 4.56 -11.12
CA GLU A 99 7.28 3.86 -11.91
C GLU A 99 5.86 4.34 -11.59
N GLN A 100 5.64 5.08 -10.51
CA GLN A 100 4.31 5.49 -10.03
C GLN A 100 3.51 6.23 -11.11
N SER A 101 4.13 7.15 -11.86
CA SER A 101 3.48 7.89 -12.94
C SER A 101 2.93 6.94 -14.03
N ARG A 102 3.77 6.05 -14.52
CA ARG A 102 3.39 5.09 -15.56
C ARG A 102 2.24 4.18 -15.11
N VAL A 103 2.37 3.57 -13.93
CA VAL A 103 1.33 2.62 -13.44
C VAL A 103 0.03 3.34 -13.06
N ALA A 104 0.07 4.58 -12.62
CA ALA A 104 -1.11 5.40 -12.40
C ALA A 104 -1.87 5.68 -13.72
N GLY A 105 -1.14 6.00 -14.79
CA GLY A 105 -1.75 6.17 -16.11
C GLY A 105 -2.34 4.89 -16.68
N GLU A 106 -1.71 3.75 -16.43
CA GLU A 106 -2.23 2.44 -16.82
C GLU A 106 -3.50 2.09 -16.03
N LEU A 107 -3.50 2.34 -14.71
CA LEU A 107 -4.65 2.12 -13.85
C LEU A 107 -5.87 2.92 -14.31
N LEU A 108 -5.71 4.23 -14.53
CA LEU A 108 -6.82 5.09 -14.97
C LEU A 108 -7.43 4.61 -16.28
N ARG A 109 -6.62 4.20 -17.26
CA ARG A 109 -7.10 3.65 -18.54
C ARG A 109 -7.89 2.34 -18.35
N VAL A 110 -7.46 1.48 -17.42
CA VAL A 110 -8.16 0.23 -17.12
C VAL A 110 -9.48 0.51 -16.42
N LEU A 111 -9.50 1.39 -15.42
CA LEU A 111 -10.73 1.71 -14.67
C LEU A 111 -11.77 2.42 -15.54
N GLU A 112 -11.35 3.32 -16.43
CA GLU A 112 -12.27 4.04 -17.34
C GLU A 112 -13.05 3.09 -18.25
N ASN A 113 -12.42 1.99 -18.69
CA ASN A 113 -13.00 1.04 -19.62
C ASN A 113 -13.54 -0.22 -18.94
N SER A 114 -13.52 -0.30 -17.61
CA SER A 114 -13.91 -1.51 -16.86
C SER A 114 -15.39 -1.49 -16.43
N PRO A 115 -16.21 -2.43 -16.88
CA PRO A 115 -17.58 -2.58 -16.37
C PRO A 115 -17.62 -3.01 -14.89
N GLU A 116 -16.52 -3.52 -14.37
CA GLU A 116 -16.42 -3.92 -12.97
C GLU A 116 -16.49 -2.71 -12.00
N VAL A 117 -16.12 -1.52 -12.47
CA VAL A 117 -16.28 -0.28 -11.69
C VAL A 117 -17.76 0.00 -11.40
N ASP A 118 -18.63 -0.13 -12.39
CA ASP A 118 -20.05 0.13 -12.21
C ASP A 118 -20.69 -0.94 -11.31
N LYS A 119 -20.31 -2.22 -11.46
CA LYS A 119 -20.75 -3.30 -10.56
C LYS A 119 -20.26 -3.11 -9.12
N PHE A 120 -19.02 -2.62 -8.97
CA PHE A 120 -18.44 -2.31 -7.67
C PHE A 120 -19.25 -1.21 -6.96
N ILE A 121 -19.57 -0.13 -7.68
CA ILE A 121 -20.38 0.98 -7.19
C ILE A 121 -21.82 0.51 -6.89
N GLU A 122 -22.44 -0.30 -7.74
CA GLU A 122 -23.79 -0.86 -7.50
C GLU A 122 -23.85 -1.62 -6.16
N LYS A 123 -22.83 -2.40 -5.84
CA LYS A 123 -22.75 -3.08 -4.54
C LYS A 123 -22.67 -2.09 -3.37
N LEU A 124 -21.87 -1.03 -3.51
CA LEU A 124 -21.74 0.02 -2.49
C LEU A 124 -23.03 0.82 -2.28
N GLU A 125 -23.77 1.12 -3.35
CA GLU A 125 -25.01 1.88 -3.28
C GLU A 125 -26.11 1.20 -2.46
N ASN A 126 -26.17 -0.12 -2.56
CA ASN A 126 -27.16 -0.96 -1.90
C ASN A 126 -26.75 -1.42 -0.49
N ALA A 127 -25.56 -1.06 -0.03
CA ALA A 127 -25.05 -1.46 1.27
C ALA A 127 -25.69 -0.67 2.43
N ARG A 128 -26.00 -1.37 3.53
CA ARG A 128 -26.35 -0.74 4.81
C ARG A 128 -25.13 -0.09 5.42
N ASP A 129 -24.04 -0.87 5.59
CA ASP A 129 -22.75 -0.41 6.07
C ASP A 129 -21.64 -0.85 5.12
N ILE A 130 -20.62 0.00 4.97
CA ILE A 130 -19.45 -0.24 4.12
C ILE A 130 -18.22 -0.31 5.01
N TYR A 131 -17.49 -1.41 4.92
CA TYR A 131 -16.24 -1.63 5.65
C TYR A 131 -15.07 -1.62 4.67
N VAL A 132 -14.00 -0.90 5.01
CA VAL A 132 -12.75 -0.91 4.23
C VAL A 132 -11.69 -1.62 5.06
N VAL A 133 -11.36 -2.85 4.67
CA VAL A 133 -10.61 -3.80 5.49
C VAL A 133 -9.24 -4.07 4.87
N ALA A 134 -8.17 -3.80 5.62
CA ALA A 134 -6.80 -3.98 5.13
C ALA A 134 -5.78 -4.02 6.28
N CYS A 135 -4.50 -4.20 5.94
CA CYS A 135 -3.36 -4.13 6.85
C CYS A 135 -2.32 -3.11 6.37
N GLY A 136 -1.58 -2.51 7.31
CA GLY A 136 -0.41 -1.66 7.03
C GLY A 136 -0.68 -0.55 6.02
N THR A 137 0.18 -0.44 5.03
CA THR A 137 0.07 0.53 3.93
C THR A 137 -1.31 0.52 3.23
N SER A 138 -1.86 -0.67 2.98
CA SER A 138 -3.19 -0.80 2.37
C SER A 138 -4.31 -0.30 3.30
N TRP A 139 -4.16 -0.39 4.62
CA TRP A 139 -5.10 0.20 5.56
C TRP A 139 -5.04 1.73 5.54
N HIS A 140 -3.85 2.33 5.43
CA HIS A 140 -3.72 3.78 5.26
C HIS A 140 -4.37 4.26 3.95
N ALA A 141 -4.22 3.51 2.86
CA ALA A 141 -4.93 3.80 1.62
C ALA A 141 -6.46 3.69 1.78
N GLY A 142 -6.94 2.66 2.47
CA GLY A 142 -8.35 2.47 2.80
C GLY A 142 -8.93 3.59 3.68
N LEU A 143 -8.15 4.05 4.65
CA LEU A 143 -8.51 5.19 5.51
C LEU A 143 -8.68 6.46 4.68
N LEU A 144 -7.76 6.75 3.75
CA LEU A 144 -7.87 7.89 2.84
C LEU A 144 -9.06 7.71 1.88
N GLY A 145 -9.28 6.50 1.36
CA GLY A 145 -10.43 6.17 0.52
C GLY A 145 -11.77 6.40 1.22
N SER A 146 -11.88 6.10 2.52
CA SER A 146 -13.10 6.37 3.29
C SER A 146 -13.42 7.87 3.38
N ILE A 147 -12.39 8.72 3.46
CA ILE A 147 -12.56 10.18 3.42
C ILE A 147 -12.99 10.64 2.01
N TYR A 148 -12.46 10.03 0.95
CA TYR A 148 -12.89 10.31 -0.42
C TYR A 148 -14.36 9.94 -0.66
N PHE A 149 -14.83 8.80 -0.17
CA PHE A 149 -16.24 8.42 -0.27
C PHE A 149 -17.16 9.43 0.44
N ASN A 150 -16.75 9.91 1.61
CA ASN A 150 -17.50 10.98 2.28
C ASN A 150 -17.48 12.28 1.47
N LYS A 151 -16.30 12.72 1.01
CA LYS A 151 -16.13 14.02 0.32
C LYS A 151 -16.86 14.07 -1.03
N PHE A 152 -16.79 13.02 -1.83
CA PHE A 152 -17.27 13.03 -3.22
C PHE A 152 -18.61 12.33 -3.43
N ALA A 153 -18.89 11.26 -2.67
CA ALA A 153 -20.14 10.51 -2.79
C ALA A 153 -21.13 10.76 -1.64
N GLY A 154 -20.73 11.49 -0.59
CA GLY A 154 -21.58 11.73 0.58
C GLY A 154 -21.89 10.46 1.38
N LYS A 155 -21.00 9.45 1.32
CA LYS A 155 -21.20 8.15 1.94
C LYS A 155 -20.15 7.88 3.01
N ALA A 156 -20.58 7.33 4.14
CA ALA A 156 -19.67 6.87 5.17
C ALA A 156 -19.13 5.48 4.84
N ALA A 157 -17.84 5.26 5.09
CA ALA A 157 -17.23 3.94 5.06
C ALA A 157 -16.34 3.78 6.30
N ILE A 158 -16.31 2.60 6.87
CA ILE A 158 -15.65 2.28 8.14
C ILE A 158 -14.30 1.62 7.85
N PRO A 159 -13.16 2.32 8.01
CA PRO A 159 -11.85 1.71 7.83
C PRO A 159 -11.52 0.81 9.03
N VAL A 160 -11.11 -0.44 8.75
CA VAL A 160 -10.86 -1.46 9.77
C VAL A 160 -9.53 -2.15 9.51
N LEU A 161 -8.71 -2.29 10.55
CA LEU A 161 -7.55 -3.20 10.49
C LEU A 161 -8.05 -4.64 10.42
N ALA A 162 -7.62 -5.38 9.41
CA ALA A 162 -8.09 -6.74 9.13
C ALA A 162 -8.03 -7.68 10.36
N PRO A 163 -6.95 -7.71 11.18
CA PRO A 163 -6.90 -8.57 12.37
C PRO A 163 -7.93 -8.18 13.45
N GLN A 164 -8.48 -6.97 13.41
CA GLN A 164 -9.52 -6.52 14.34
C GLN A 164 -10.96 -6.74 13.84
N PHE A 165 -11.13 -7.05 12.55
CA PHE A 165 -12.44 -7.10 11.90
C PHE A 165 -13.42 -8.04 12.61
N LYS A 166 -13.01 -9.28 12.88
CA LYS A 166 -13.85 -10.27 13.58
C LYS A 166 -14.21 -9.81 15.00
N ALA A 167 -13.25 -9.29 15.74
CA ALA A 167 -13.46 -8.86 17.13
C ALA A 167 -14.38 -7.65 17.25
N GLN A 168 -14.24 -6.68 16.32
CA GLN A 168 -15.01 -5.43 16.36
C GLN A 168 -16.40 -5.57 15.73
N TYR A 169 -16.52 -6.33 14.64
CA TYR A 169 -17.72 -6.33 13.79
C TYR A 169 -18.33 -7.69 13.51
N GLY A 170 -17.66 -8.79 13.82
CA GLY A 170 -18.09 -10.15 13.48
C GLY A 170 -19.51 -10.53 13.91
N ASN A 171 -20.09 -9.84 14.92
CA ASN A 171 -21.46 -10.07 15.36
C ASN A 171 -22.49 -9.08 14.78
N SER A 172 -22.04 -7.95 14.20
CA SER A 172 -22.94 -6.89 13.70
C SER A 172 -23.11 -6.90 12.18
N ILE A 173 -22.14 -7.49 11.45
CA ILE A 173 -22.19 -7.59 9.99
C ILE A 173 -23.18 -8.64 9.49
N GLY A 174 -23.71 -8.46 8.30
CA GLY A 174 -24.67 -9.37 7.66
C GLY A 174 -24.72 -9.20 6.14
N ALA A 175 -25.71 -9.86 5.52
CA ALA A 175 -25.87 -9.90 4.06
C ALA A 175 -26.16 -8.53 3.43
N GLU A 176 -26.59 -7.53 4.22
CA GLU A 176 -26.86 -6.16 3.77
C GLU A 176 -25.59 -5.28 3.75
N ASP A 177 -24.46 -5.79 4.26
CA ASP A 177 -23.21 -5.05 4.37
C ASP A 177 -22.26 -5.41 3.23
N VAL A 178 -21.32 -4.50 2.98
CA VAL A 178 -20.28 -4.67 1.96
C VAL A 178 -18.90 -4.42 2.55
N GLY A 179 -17.95 -5.31 2.28
CA GLY A 179 -16.54 -5.12 2.61
C GLY A 179 -15.70 -4.87 1.37
N ILE A 180 -14.92 -3.79 1.38
CA ILE A 180 -13.84 -3.53 0.44
C ILE A 180 -12.56 -4.08 1.09
N PHE A 181 -12.02 -5.17 0.57
CA PHE A 181 -10.81 -5.79 1.06
C PHE A 181 -9.64 -5.40 0.16
N ILE A 182 -8.59 -4.82 0.75
CA ILE A 182 -7.46 -4.28 0.01
C ILE A 182 -6.20 -5.06 0.36
N SER A 183 -5.52 -5.58 -0.66
CA SER A 183 -4.23 -6.25 -0.51
C SER A 183 -3.40 -6.14 -1.79
N GLN A 184 -2.11 -5.84 -1.65
CA GLN A 184 -1.18 -5.86 -2.78
C GLN A 184 -1.01 -7.29 -3.31
N SER A 185 -0.69 -8.25 -2.44
CA SER A 185 -0.46 -9.66 -2.81
C SER A 185 -1.75 -10.44 -3.05
N GLY A 186 -2.85 -10.04 -2.39
CA GLY A 186 -4.08 -10.82 -2.32
C GLY A 186 -3.97 -12.11 -1.49
N GLU A 187 -2.85 -12.30 -0.78
CA GLU A 187 -2.54 -13.47 0.05
C GLU A 187 -2.30 -13.11 1.52
N THR A 188 -2.52 -11.86 1.92
CA THR A 188 -2.35 -11.42 3.30
C THR A 188 -3.27 -12.19 4.23
N LYS A 189 -2.72 -12.98 5.14
CA LYS A 189 -3.46 -13.93 5.98
C LYS A 189 -4.58 -13.26 6.78
N ASP A 190 -4.30 -12.13 7.43
CA ASP A 190 -5.30 -11.39 8.20
C ASP A 190 -6.48 -10.90 7.35
N VAL A 191 -6.21 -10.49 6.10
CA VAL A 191 -7.26 -10.07 5.16
C VAL A 191 -8.12 -11.27 4.77
N LEU A 192 -7.51 -12.42 4.52
CA LEU A 192 -8.25 -13.66 4.19
C LEU A 192 -9.09 -14.16 5.36
N ASN A 193 -8.58 -14.09 6.59
CA ASN A 193 -9.34 -14.42 7.81
C ASN A 193 -10.55 -13.46 8.00
N ALA A 194 -10.38 -12.19 7.68
CA ALA A 194 -11.48 -11.22 7.72
C ALA A 194 -12.54 -11.52 6.65
N ILE A 195 -12.12 -11.92 5.44
CA ILE A 195 -13.03 -12.36 4.37
C ILE A 195 -13.81 -13.60 4.76
N GLU A 196 -13.16 -14.59 5.39
CA GLU A 196 -13.85 -15.79 5.90
C GLU A 196 -14.96 -15.38 6.87
N THR A 197 -14.66 -14.49 7.83
CA THR A 197 -15.66 -13.94 8.76
C THR A 197 -16.81 -13.22 8.02
N ALA A 198 -16.51 -12.42 6.99
CA ALA A 198 -17.51 -11.74 6.17
C ALA A 198 -18.42 -12.74 5.44
N ARG A 199 -17.84 -13.78 4.84
CA ARG A 199 -18.57 -14.84 4.11
C ARG A 199 -19.46 -15.67 5.02
N GLU A 200 -19.00 -16.02 6.23
CA GLU A 200 -19.83 -16.73 7.22
C GLU A 200 -21.11 -15.95 7.58
N ARG A 201 -21.10 -14.63 7.44
CA ARG A 201 -22.23 -13.74 7.70
C ARG A 201 -23.01 -13.33 6.45
N GLY A 202 -22.64 -13.84 5.28
CA GLY A 202 -23.29 -13.53 4.00
C GLY A 202 -22.99 -12.15 3.43
N MET A 203 -21.99 -11.45 4.01
CA MET A 203 -21.55 -10.13 3.57
C MET A 203 -20.95 -10.18 2.16
N SER A 204 -21.21 -9.17 1.32
CA SER A 204 -20.58 -9.04 0.01
C SER A 204 -19.11 -8.66 0.14
N VAL A 205 -18.24 -9.29 -0.69
CA VAL A 205 -16.79 -9.09 -0.69
C VAL A 205 -16.36 -8.41 -1.98
N LEU A 206 -15.83 -7.21 -1.87
CA LEU A 206 -15.23 -6.46 -2.97
C LEU A 206 -13.71 -6.46 -2.81
N GLY A 207 -12.97 -6.80 -3.87
CA GLY A 207 -11.51 -6.86 -3.85
C GLY A 207 -10.87 -5.65 -4.51
N LEU A 208 -9.81 -5.11 -3.90
CA LEU A 208 -8.89 -4.19 -4.56
C LEU A 208 -7.48 -4.81 -4.45
N VAL A 209 -6.95 -5.34 -5.56
CA VAL A 209 -5.81 -6.26 -5.53
C VAL A 209 -4.88 -6.10 -6.73
N ASN A 210 -3.57 -6.29 -6.50
CA ASN A 210 -2.57 -6.15 -7.56
C ASN A 210 -2.23 -7.49 -8.25
N VAL A 211 -2.12 -8.59 -7.49
CA VAL A 211 -1.68 -9.87 -8.05
C VAL A 211 -2.86 -10.61 -8.68
N VAL A 212 -2.76 -10.81 -9.98
CA VAL A 212 -3.76 -11.56 -10.77
C VAL A 212 -3.74 -13.04 -10.35
N GLY A 213 -4.92 -13.64 -10.19
CA GLY A 213 -5.09 -15.03 -9.77
C GLY A 213 -4.83 -15.29 -8.29
N SER A 214 -4.67 -14.23 -7.47
CA SER A 214 -4.54 -14.36 -6.03
C SER A 214 -5.86 -14.78 -5.35
N THR A 215 -5.75 -15.28 -4.12
CA THR A 215 -6.90 -15.74 -3.34
C THR A 215 -7.96 -14.65 -3.19
N LEU A 216 -7.57 -13.42 -2.82
CA LEU A 216 -8.50 -12.30 -2.71
C LEU A 216 -9.26 -12.05 -4.01
N MET A 217 -8.55 -12.06 -5.16
CA MET A 217 -9.20 -11.90 -6.47
C MET A 217 -10.26 -12.99 -6.71
N LEU A 218 -9.93 -14.24 -6.43
CA LEU A 218 -10.79 -15.39 -6.70
C LEU A 218 -12.03 -15.47 -5.79
N VAL A 219 -11.91 -15.00 -4.53
CA VAL A 219 -13.03 -15.06 -3.56
C VAL A 219 -13.89 -13.80 -3.57
N SER A 220 -13.52 -12.76 -4.31
CA SER A 220 -14.29 -11.52 -4.42
C SER A 220 -15.50 -11.66 -5.32
N ASP A 221 -16.64 -11.08 -4.96
CA ASP A 221 -17.83 -10.98 -5.81
C ASP A 221 -17.58 -10.03 -7.00
N VAL A 222 -16.85 -8.95 -6.74
CA VAL A 222 -16.33 -8.02 -7.74
C VAL A 222 -14.94 -7.58 -7.29
N HIS A 223 -13.99 -7.45 -8.22
CA HIS A 223 -12.66 -6.93 -7.91
C HIS A 223 -12.20 -5.88 -8.91
N LEU A 224 -11.38 -4.95 -8.42
CA LEU A 224 -10.68 -3.97 -9.24
C LEU A 224 -9.17 -4.23 -9.17
N PRO A 225 -8.47 -4.29 -10.32
CA PRO A 225 -7.04 -4.48 -10.36
C PRO A 225 -6.30 -3.18 -10.04
N LEU A 226 -5.12 -3.28 -9.43
CA LEU A 226 -4.23 -2.14 -9.18
C LEU A 226 -3.25 -1.83 -10.31
N VAL A 227 -3.00 -2.77 -11.20
CA VAL A 227 -2.20 -2.63 -12.43
C VAL A 227 -0.76 -2.11 -12.17
N CYS A 228 -0.17 -2.44 -11.01
CA CYS A 228 1.19 -1.98 -10.67
C CYS A 228 2.30 -2.88 -11.24
N GLY A 229 1.96 -4.04 -11.81
CA GLY A 229 2.95 -5.08 -12.07
C GLY A 229 3.60 -5.58 -10.77
N PHE A 230 4.82 -6.10 -10.85
CA PHE A 230 5.55 -6.55 -9.67
C PHE A 230 6.07 -5.35 -8.87
N GLU A 231 5.93 -5.44 -7.55
CA GLU A 231 6.55 -4.57 -6.58
C GLU A 231 7.44 -5.44 -5.69
N ILE A 232 8.75 -5.29 -5.84
CA ILE A 232 9.77 -6.20 -5.26
C ILE A 232 10.27 -5.70 -3.91
N SER A 233 10.47 -4.38 -3.80
CA SER A 233 10.83 -3.75 -2.53
C SER A 233 9.79 -4.09 -1.46
N VAL A 234 10.22 -4.47 -0.27
CA VAL A 234 9.32 -4.79 0.85
C VAL A 234 8.41 -3.61 1.19
N PRO A 235 8.93 -2.37 1.36
CA PRO A 235 8.07 -1.20 1.54
C PRO A 235 7.25 -0.92 0.28
N ALA A 236 5.95 -0.89 0.43
CA ALA A 236 5.04 -0.56 -0.67
C ALA A 236 5.12 0.93 -1.02
N THR A 237 5.18 1.24 -2.31
CA THR A 237 5.20 2.61 -2.86
C THR A 237 4.15 2.78 -3.95
N LYS A 238 4.37 2.21 -5.13
CA LYS A 238 3.45 2.33 -6.28
C LYS A 238 2.11 1.65 -6.05
N THR A 239 2.07 0.55 -5.29
CA THR A 239 0.80 -0.08 -4.95
C THR A 239 -0.02 0.76 -3.98
N TYR A 240 0.59 1.45 -3.01
CA TYR A 240 -0.11 2.42 -2.17
C TYR A 240 -0.77 3.52 -3.01
N LEU A 241 0.01 4.14 -3.90
CA LEU A 241 -0.48 5.24 -4.71
C LEU A 241 -1.64 4.80 -5.62
N ASN A 242 -1.53 3.64 -6.26
CA ASN A 242 -2.60 3.11 -7.09
C ASN A 242 -3.82 2.64 -6.29
N GLN A 243 -3.66 2.17 -5.04
CA GLN A 243 -4.79 1.90 -4.14
C GLN A 243 -5.57 3.19 -3.85
N VAL A 244 -4.86 4.26 -3.49
CA VAL A 244 -5.47 5.58 -3.22
C VAL A 244 -6.13 6.15 -4.48
N LEU A 245 -5.46 6.05 -5.64
CA LEU A 245 -6.00 6.54 -6.91
C LEU A 245 -7.24 5.77 -7.37
N ALA A 246 -7.26 4.45 -7.20
CA ALA A 246 -8.45 3.62 -7.50
C ALA A 246 -9.64 4.01 -6.61
N LEU A 247 -9.40 4.21 -5.31
CA LEU A 247 -10.45 4.64 -4.37
C LEU A 247 -10.95 6.06 -4.67
N LEU A 248 -10.05 6.97 -5.10
CA LEU A 248 -10.42 8.30 -5.56
C LEU A 248 -11.29 8.23 -6.82
N TYR A 249 -10.88 7.40 -7.81
CA TYR A 249 -11.65 7.18 -9.03
C TYR A 249 -13.06 6.67 -8.73
N VAL A 250 -13.17 5.64 -7.89
CA VAL A 250 -14.47 5.08 -7.46
C VAL A 250 -15.31 6.15 -6.74
N ALA A 251 -14.71 6.93 -5.84
CA ALA A 251 -15.42 7.99 -5.11
C ALA A 251 -16.00 9.07 -6.05
N LEU A 252 -15.23 9.51 -7.04
CA LEU A 252 -15.66 10.47 -8.05
C LEU A 252 -16.79 9.92 -8.92
N ARG A 253 -16.63 8.71 -9.45
CA ARG A 253 -17.65 8.03 -10.26
C ARG A 253 -18.93 7.82 -9.48
N TRP A 254 -18.84 7.34 -8.24
CA TRP A 254 -19.98 7.12 -7.35
C TRP A 254 -20.72 8.41 -7.01
N GLY A 255 -19.98 9.50 -6.80
CA GLY A 255 -20.54 10.83 -6.58
C GLY A 255 -21.01 11.56 -7.83
N GLY A 256 -20.96 10.94 -9.02
CA GLY A 256 -21.32 11.58 -10.29
C GLY A 256 -20.41 12.76 -10.68
N GLN A 257 -19.17 12.77 -10.17
CA GLN A 257 -18.17 13.79 -10.46
C GLN A 257 -17.42 13.49 -11.76
N ASP A 258 -16.90 14.53 -12.40
CA ASP A 258 -16.04 14.38 -13.60
C ASP A 258 -14.69 13.79 -13.22
N THR A 259 -14.33 12.66 -13.85
CA THR A 259 -13.04 11.98 -13.68
C THR A 259 -11.94 12.49 -14.61
N ASN A 260 -12.26 13.35 -15.58
CA ASN A 260 -11.25 13.83 -16.54
C ASN A 260 -10.09 14.58 -15.85
N ALA A 261 -10.37 15.32 -14.79
CA ALA A 261 -9.33 16.10 -14.10
C ALA A 261 -8.23 15.23 -13.46
N ILE A 262 -8.54 13.98 -13.04
CA ILE A 262 -7.52 13.08 -12.47
C ILE A 262 -6.62 12.42 -13.52
N THR A 263 -6.91 12.56 -14.81
CA THR A 263 -6.02 12.10 -15.89
C THR A 263 -4.69 12.86 -15.92
N LYS A 264 -4.59 14.01 -15.24
CA LYS A 264 -3.34 14.75 -15.01
C LYS A 264 -2.46 14.15 -13.91
N ILE A 265 -2.99 13.28 -13.05
CA ILE A 265 -2.25 12.73 -11.90
C ILE A 265 -0.92 12.09 -12.29
N PRO A 266 -0.81 11.28 -13.38
CA PRO A 266 0.47 10.72 -13.80
C PRO A 266 1.55 11.77 -14.05
N GLU A 267 1.25 12.84 -14.77
CA GLU A 267 2.19 13.93 -15.03
C GLU A 267 2.59 14.67 -13.74
N LEU A 268 1.62 14.87 -12.84
CA LEU A 268 1.88 15.49 -11.54
C LEU A 268 2.76 14.63 -10.65
N ILE A 269 2.67 13.29 -10.74
CA ILE A 269 3.56 12.37 -10.02
C ILE A 269 5.02 12.61 -10.43
N ASP A 270 5.31 12.64 -11.75
CA ASP A 270 6.66 12.88 -12.24
C ASP A 270 7.20 14.24 -11.78
N LEU A 271 6.37 15.28 -11.86
CA LEU A 271 6.73 16.61 -11.40
C LEU A 271 7.02 16.65 -9.88
N VAL A 272 6.20 15.97 -9.07
CA VAL A 272 6.40 15.93 -7.59
C VAL A 272 7.64 15.12 -7.24
N ILE A 273 7.94 14.03 -7.95
CA ILE A 273 9.19 13.27 -7.75
C ILE A 273 10.39 14.20 -8.01
N GLU A 274 10.46 14.82 -9.19
CA GLU A 274 11.56 15.72 -9.58
C GLU A 274 11.76 16.84 -8.55
N LYS A 275 10.68 17.53 -8.19
CA LYS A 275 10.75 18.65 -7.23
C LYS A 275 11.10 18.20 -5.81
N SER A 276 10.65 17.03 -5.39
CA SER A 276 11.01 16.49 -4.08
C SER A 276 12.48 16.10 -4.01
N GLU A 277 13.04 15.48 -5.05
CA GLU A 277 14.46 15.10 -5.09
C GLU A 277 15.38 16.34 -5.03
N GLU A 278 15.02 17.43 -5.73
CA GLU A 278 15.77 18.70 -5.69
C GLU A 278 15.87 19.29 -4.27
N GLN A 279 14.84 19.10 -3.44
CA GLN A 279 14.72 19.67 -2.11
C GLN A 279 15.22 18.74 -0.99
N MET A 280 15.49 17.47 -1.28
CA MET A 280 15.61 16.40 -0.30
C MET A 280 16.87 16.51 0.57
N ALA A 281 18.03 16.84 0.01
CA ALA A 281 19.32 16.75 0.69
C ALA A 281 19.40 17.53 2.02
N PRO A 282 18.97 18.83 2.12
CA PRO A 282 19.03 19.58 3.37
C PRO A 282 18.07 19.03 4.44
N VAL A 283 16.94 18.40 4.04
CA VAL A 283 15.99 17.81 4.98
C VAL A 283 16.53 16.50 5.53
N VAL A 284 17.08 15.64 4.67
CA VAL A 284 17.73 14.38 5.07
C VAL A 284 18.84 14.64 6.09
N GLU A 285 19.67 15.66 5.85
CA GLU A 285 20.78 16.00 6.75
C GLU A 285 20.31 16.34 8.19
N LYS A 286 19.10 16.84 8.33
CA LYS A 286 18.52 17.19 9.64
C LYS A 286 17.84 16.02 10.34
N VAL A 287 17.34 15.03 9.57
CA VAL A 287 16.50 13.94 10.10
C VAL A 287 17.26 12.63 10.24
N LYS A 288 18.27 12.38 9.42
CA LYS A 288 18.94 11.08 9.27
C LYS A 288 19.46 10.45 10.58
N ASP A 289 19.88 11.25 11.55
CA ASP A 289 20.49 10.79 12.79
C ASP A 289 19.49 10.65 13.95
N TRP A 290 18.22 10.99 13.74
CA TRP A 290 17.19 10.90 14.77
C TRP A 290 16.54 9.51 14.81
N ASP A 291 16.46 8.93 16.00
CA ASP A 291 15.81 7.64 16.25
C ASP A 291 14.31 7.77 16.55
N ASP A 292 13.86 8.97 16.92
CA ASP A 292 12.46 9.28 17.23
C ASP A 292 12.00 10.52 16.47
N LEU A 293 10.82 10.47 15.86
CA LEU A 293 10.19 11.62 15.19
C LEU A 293 8.68 11.42 15.08
N TYR A 294 7.98 12.53 14.84
CA TYR A 294 6.55 12.50 14.55
C TYR A 294 6.23 12.86 13.10
N SER A 295 5.17 12.24 12.56
CA SER A 295 4.56 12.58 11.27
C SER A 295 3.10 12.93 11.48
N LEU A 296 2.74 14.18 11.21
CA LEU A 296 1.45 14.76 11.57
C LEU A 296 0.67 15.18 10.32
N GLY A 297 -0.63 14.94 10.33
CA GLY A 297 -1.56 15.38 9.28
C GLY A 297 -2.95 15.64 9.84
N TYR A 298 -3.81 16.25 9.04
CA TYR A 298 -5.20 16.49 9.37
C TYR A 298 -6.11 16.16 8.19
N GLY A 299 -7.33 15.68 8.46
CA GLY A 299 -8.28 15.36 7.41
C GLY A 299 -7.69 14.41 6.36
N LEU A 300 -7.63 14.85 5.11
CA LEU A 300 -7.09 14.06 3.98
C LEU A 300 -5.60 13.73 4.13
N THR A 301 -4.82 14.55 4.81
CA THR A 301 -3.37 14.33 4.97
C THR A 301 -3.02 13.46 6.19
N TYR A 302 -3.98 13.18 7.08
CA TYR A 302 -3.72 12.30 8.23
C TYR A 302 -3.35 10.86 7.83
N PRO A 303 -4.07 10.18 6.93
CA PRO A 303 -3.66 8.85 6.45
C PRO A 303 -2.29 8.84 5.77
N VAL A 304 -1.93 9.93 5.10
CA VAL A 304 -0.63 10.10 4.45
C VAL A 304 0.50 10.25 5.48
N ALA A 305 0.24 10.97 6.57
CA ALA A 305 1.18 11.08 7.69
C ALA A 305 1.44 9.73 8.36
N LEU A 306 0.39 8.90 8.52
CA LEU A 306 0.51 7.52 9.00
C LEU A 306 1.38 6.66 8.07
N GLU A 307 1.17 6.79 6.76
CA GLU A 307 1.94 6.07 5.74
C GLU A 307 3.42 6.49 5.74
N GLY A 308 3.69 7.79 5.80
CA GLY A 308 5.05 8.31 5.94
C GLY A 308 5.75 7.77 7.19
N ALA A 309 5.06 7.79 8.34
CA ALA A 309 5.57 7.23 9.58
C ALA A 309 5.88 5.73 9.46
N LEU A 310 5.06 4.96 8.73
CA LEU A 310 5.31 3.56 8.48
C LEU A 310 6.56 3.37 7.62
N LYS A 311 6.73 4.12 6.52
CA LYS A 311 7.93 4.05 5.66
C LYS A 311 9.21 4.33 6.46
N PHE A 312 9.20 5.35 7.32
CA PHE A 312 10.34 5.62 8.20
C PHE A 312 10.67 4.42 9.09
N LYS A 313 9.68 3.83 9.78
CA LYS A 313 9.89 2.66 10.65
C LYS A 313 10.46 1.48 9.88
N GLU A 314 9.93 1.19 8.70
CA GLU A 314 10.30 0.02 7.91
C GLU A 314 11.76 0.03 7.47
N ILE A 315 12.28 1.17 6.99
CA ILE A 315 13.58 1.20 6.30
C ILE A 315 14.65 2.03 7.00
N THR A 316 14.30 2.93 7.92
CA THR A 316 15.29 3.68 8.72
C THR A 316 15.44 3.10 10.12
N TYR A 317 14.50 2.27 10.54
CA TYR A 317 14.37 1.73 11.91
C TYR A 317 14.20 2.80 12.99
N ALA A 318 13.94 4.04 12.62
CA ALA A 318 13.58 5.11 13.52
C ALA A 318 12.13 4.91 14.02
N HIS A 319 11.89 5.20 15.27
CA HIS A 319 10.53 5.23 15.82
C HIS A 319 9.83 6.50 15.32
N CYS A 320 9.10 6.38 14.21
CA CYS A 320 8.26 7.45 13.69
C CYS A 320 6.81 7.19 14.04
N GLU A 321 6.18 8.07 14.79
CA GLU A 321 4.77 7.95 15.14
C GLU A 321 3.92 8.89 14.28
N GLY A 322 2.93 8.29 13.58
CA GLY A 322 1.92 9.04 12.84
C GLY A 322 0.77 9.42 13.76
N ILE A 323 0.44 10.72 13.86
CA ILE A 323 -0.63 11.20 14.73
C ILE A 323 -1.48 12.26 14.01
N LEU A 324 -2.77 12.32 14.35
CA LEU A 324 -3.65 13.41 13.97
C LEU A 324 -3.12 14.72 14.58
N SER A 325 -2.81 15.73 13.76
CA SER A 325 -2.12 16.96 14.21
C SER A 325 -2.85 17.69 15.33
N THR A 326 -4.18 17.67 15.33
CA THR A 326 -5.00 18.29 16.38
C THR A 326 -5.01 17.51 17.69
N GLU A 327 -4.73 16.20 17.64
CA GLU A 327 -4.62 15.35 18.84
C GLU A 327 -3.23 15.45 19.48
N PHE A 328 -2.23 15.94 18.76
CA PHE A 328 -0.84 16.02 19.20
C PHE A 328 -0.67 16.78 20.52
N LYS A 329 -1.39 17.87 20.71
CA LYS A 329 -1.39 18.68 21.93
C LYS A 329 -2.02 18.01 23.16
N HIS A 330 -2.76 16.90 22.97
CA HIS A 330 -3.43 16.18 24.06
C HIS A 330 -2.56 15.11 24.73
N GLY A 331 -1.22 15.22 24.59
CA GLY A 331 -0.26 14.35 25.26
C GLY A 331 1.07 14.26 24.54
N PRO A 332 1.13 13.81 23.28
CA PRO A 332 2.37 13.55 22.54
C PRO A 332 3.33 14.76 22.45
N LEU A 333 2.79 15.96 22.39
CA LEU A 333 3.57 17.21 22.38
C LEU A 333 4.57 17.34 23.56
N SER A 334 4.32 16.62 24.66
CA SER A 334 5.22 16.59 25.82
C SER A 334 6.59 15.97 25.53
N ALA A 335 6.71 15.17 24.48
CA ALA A 335 7.96 14.54 24.04
C ALA A 335 8.87 15.48 23.23
N VAL A 336 8.34 16.64 22.79
CA VAL A 336 9.09 17.59 21.96
C VAL A 336 10.05 18.41 22.82
N TYR A 337 11.32 18.45 22.40
CA TYR A 337 12.39 19.24 22.98
C TYR A 337 13.24 19.89 21.88
N ASP A 338 14.27 20.63 22.24
CA ASP A 338 15.10 21.38 21.28
C ASP A 338 15.67 20.48 20.17
N GLY A 339 15.41 20.83 18.91
CA GLY A 339 15.83 20.11 17.71
C GLY A 339 14.97 18.89 17.35
N TYR A 340 13.99 18.47 18.18
CA TYR A 340 13.17 17.27 17.91
C TYR A 340 12.41 17.39 16.56
N PRO A 341 12.55 16.41 15.64
CA PRO A 341 11.96 16.53 14.31
C PRO A 341 10.46 16.16 14.29
N VAL A 342 9.68 17.04 13.70
CA VAL A 342 8.24 16.83 13.49
C VAL A 342 7.90 17.17 12.04
N ILE A 343 7.34 16.21 11.30
CA ILE A 343 6.91 16.38 9.93
C ILE A 343 5.42 16.71 9.93
N PHE A 344 5.02 17.80 9.27
CA PHE A 344 3.62 18.14 9.01
C PHE A 344 3.29 17.99 7.53
N THR A 345 2.26 17.22 7.22
CA THR A 345 1.68 17.20 5.88
C THR A 345 0.45 18.10 5.86
N ALA A 346 0.47 19.16 5.05
CA ALA A 346 -0.51 20.24 5.05
C ALA A 346 -1.44 20.15 3.84
N GLY A 347 -2.75 20.06 4.09
CA GLY A 347 -3.78 20.26 3.06
C GLY A 347 -4.05 21.74 2.81
N PRO A 348 -4.46 22.16 1.60
CA PRO A 348 -4.67 23.58 1.27
C PRO A 348 -5.80 24.19 2.09
N ASP A 349 -6.81 23.42 2.46
CA ASP A 349 -7.94 23.87 3.26
C ASP A 349 -7.59 24.00 4.76
N ASP A 350 -6.48 23.39 5.22
CA ASP A 350 -6.17 23.19 6.63
C ASP A 350 -4.98 24.06 7.09
N ILE A 351 -4.42 24.90 6.25
CA ILE A 351 -3.21 25.69 6.51
C ILE A 351 -3.25 26.45 7.86
N PRO A 352 -4.32 27.17 8.22
CA PRO A 352 -4.35 27.88 9.51
C PRO A 352 -4.23 26.96 10.72
N LEU A 353 -4.82 25.78 10.64
CA LEU A 353 -4.81 24.77 11.70
C LEU A 353 -3.41 24.11 11.79
N ILE A 354 -2.81 23.80 10.66
CA ILE A 354 -1.45 23.23 10.59
C ILE A 354 -0.41 24.25 11.12
N VAL A 355 -0.50 25.51 10.74
CA VAL A 355 0.38 26.58 11.23
C VAL A 355 0.25 26.73 12.76
N SER A 356 -0.94 26.60 13.32
CA SER A 356 -1.12 26.60 14.80
C SER A 356 -0.33 25.43 15.42
N GLY A 357 -0.43 24.22 14.88
CA GLY A 357 0.33 23.07 15.35
C GLY A 357 1.84 23.23 15.18
N ILE A 358 2.28 23.79 14.05
CA ILE A 358 3.70 24.12 13.82
C ILE A 358 4.21 25.05 14.91
N ASN A 359 3.47 26.10 15.25
CA ASN A 359 3.86 27.05 16.30
C ASN A 359 3.89 26.40 17.70
N GLU A 360 3.01 25.44 18.00
CA GLU A 360 3.05 24.67 19.24
C GLU A 360 4.36 23.85 19.37
N VAL A 361 4.89 23.34 18.25
CA VAL A 361 6.16 22.59 18.21
C VAL A 361 7.36 23.52 18.24
N THR A 362 7.39 24.54 17.38
CA THR A 362 8.55 25.44 17.24
C THR A 362 8.80 26.29 18.49
N CYS A 363 7.76 26.69 19.24
CA CYS A 363 7.93 27.42 20.52
C CYS A 363 8.58 26.56 21.61
N ARG A 364 8.70 25.23 21.42
CA ARG A 364 9.43 24.30 22.30
C ARG A 364 10.80 23.92 21.76
N GLY A 365 11.25 24.58 20.69
CA GLY A 365 12.52 24.30 20.04
C GLY A 365 12.49 23.13 19.04
N GLY A 366 11.33 22.52 18.79
CA GLY A 366 11.23 21.44 17.83
C GLY A 366 11.55 21.87 16.39
N HIS A 367 12.15 20.98 15.62
CA HIS A 367 12.49 21.20 14.21
C HIS A 367 11.36 20.72 13.31
N VAL A 368 10.64 21.66 12.70
CA VAL A 368 9.48 21.36 11.88
C VAL A 368 9.83 21.29 10.39
N ILE A 369 9.41 20.20 9.74
CA ILE A 369 9.42 20.02 8.30
C ILE A 369 7.96 20.05 7.82
N ALA A 370 7.59 21.03 6.99
CA ALA A 370 6.25 21.10 6.40
C ALA A 370 6.27 20.61 4.94
N ILE A 371 5.30 19.77 4.59
CA ILE A 371 5.07 19.26 3.23
C ILE A 371 3.72 19.78 2.76
N GLY A 372 3.67 20.45 1.63
CA GLY A 372 2.42 21.00 1.07
C GLY A 372 2.65 21.85 -0.16
N LEU A 373 1.59 22.49 -0.66
CA LEU A 373 1.71 23.50 -1.71
C LEU A 373 2.49 24.72 -1.21
N GLU A 374 3.04 25.50 -2.14
CA GLU A 374 3.67 26.77 -1.81
C GLU A 374 2.70 27.66 -1.02
N ASP A 375 3.07 28.00 0.21
CA ASP A 375 2.30 28.89 1.08
C ASP A 375 3.24 29.62 2.04
N SER A 376 3.26 30.95 1.94
CA SER A 376 4.13 31.79 2.77
C SER A 376 3.92 31.64 4.27
N ARG A 377 2.74 31.16 4.71
CA ARG A 377 2.46 30.88 6.12
C ARG A 377 3.16 29.60 6.59
N LEU A 378 3.25 28.57 5.70
CA LEU A 378 4.05 27.37 6.02
C LEU A 378 5.53 27.71 6.06
N GLU A 379 6.05 28.38 5.04
CA GLU A 379 7.44 28.77 4.92
C GLU A 379 7.89 29.71 6.05
N GLY A 380 7.02 30.60 6.48
CA GLY A 380 7.31 31.55 7.56
C GLY A 380 7.27 30.95 8.98
N ASN A 381 6.73 29.73 9.17
CA ASN A 381 6.55 29.11 10.49
C ASN A 381 7.31 27.77 10.64
N ALA A 382 7.51 27.03 9.55
CA ALA A 382 8.28 25.79 9.57
C ALA A 382 9.80 26.06 9.55
N SER A 383 10.59 25.12 10.09
CA SER A 383 12.06 25.17 10.01
C SER A 383 12.56 24.87 8.60
N GLN A 384 11.87 23.99 7.89
CA GLN A 384 12.11 23.63 6.49
C GLN A 384 10.79 23.29 5.81
N THR A 385 10.72 23.44 4.48
CA THR A 385 9.57 23.03 3.67
C THR A 385 10.01 22.11 2.54
N LEU A 386 9.18 21.11 2.24
CA LEU A 386 9.18 20.36 0.99
C LEU A 386 7.95 20.80 0.20
N VAL A 387 8.18 21.66 -0.78
CA VAL A 387 7.11 22.30 -1.54
C VAL A 387 6.68 21.39 -2.67
N ILE A 388 5.38 21.06 -2.68
CA ILE A 388 4.72 20.40 -3.81
C ILE A 388 4.30 21.49 -4.80
N PRO A 389 4.60 21.32 -6.12
CA PRO A 389 4.23 22.30 -7.14
C PRO A 389 2.71 22.53 -7.21
N ASP A 390 2.29 23.68 -7.78
CA ASP A 390 0.89 23.94 -8.10
C ASP A 390 0.36 22.83 -9.01
N LEU A 391 -0.77 22.23 -8.61
CA LEU A 391 -1.35 21.09 -9.32
C LEU A 391 -2.18 21.50 -10.53
N GLU A 392 -2.56 22.77 -10.61
CA GLU A 392 -3.46 23.29 -11.66
C GLU A 392 -4.73 22.43 -11.83
N LEU A 393 -5.27 21.97 -10.72
CA LEU A 393 -6.49 21.16 -10.65
C LEU A 393 -7.68 21.99 -10.18
N PRO A 394 -8.92 21.53 -10.46
CA PRO A 394 -10.11 22.15 -9.88
C PRO A 394 -10.03 22.20 -8.35
N LYS A 395 -10.41 23.31 -7.73
CA LYS A 395 -10.36 23.53 -6.27
C LYS A 395 -11.07 22.44 -5.45
N SER A 396 -12.10 21.81 -6.00
CA SER A 396 -12.82 20.72 -5.35
C SER A 396 -12.00 19.42 -5.28
N LEU A 397 -11.09 19.22 -6.24
CA LEU A 397 -10.24 18.01 -6.38
C LEU A 397 -8.85 18.21 -5.79
N GLU A 398 -8.30 19.42 -5.85
CA GLU A 398 -6.93 19.74 -5.43
C GLU A 398 -6.56 19.18 -4.05
N PRO A 399 -7.38 19.29 -2.96
CA PRO A 399 -7.03 18.74 -1.67
C PRO A 399 -6.88 17.20 -1.67
N ALA A 400 -7.71 16.51 -2.46
CA ALA A 400 -7.65 15.05 -2.57
C ALA A 400 -6.43 14.58 -3.38
N ALA A 401 -6.14 15.25 -4.48
CA ALA A 401 -4.95 15.00 -5.29
C ALA A 401 -3.66 15.33 -4.53
N LEU A 402 -3.65 16.44 -3.78
CA LEU A 402 -2.50 16.80 -2.95
C LEU A 402 -2.23 15.73 -1.89
N ALA A 403 -3.26 15.21 -1.21
CA ALA A 403 -3.09 14.16 -0.22
C ALA A 403 -2.43 12.91 -0.83
N LEU A 404 -2.90 12.46 -2.01
CA LEU A 404 -2.28 11.35 -2.75
C LEU A 404 -0.82 11.64 -3.08
N LEU A 405 -0.52 12.81 -3.66
CA LEU A 405 0.82 13.20 -4.11
C LEU A 405 1.79 13.45 -2.95
N SER A 406 1.30 13.85 -1.78
CA SER A 406 2.12 14.10 -0.58
C SER A 406 2.79 12.83 -0.01
N ALA A 407 2.36 11.64 -0.43
CA ALA A 407 3.06 10.41 -0.09
C ALA A 407 4.45 10.32 -0.73
N ILE A 408 4.64 10.91 -1.91
CA ILE A 408 5.90 10.84 -2.68
C ILE A 408 7.09 11.47 -1.94
N PRO A 409 7.04 12.72 -1.46
CA PRO A 409 8.14 13.29 -0.68
C PRO A 409 8.42 12.52 0.62
N LEU A 410 7.41 11.87 1.25
CA LEU A 410 7.63 11.02 2.43
C LEU A 410 8.32 9.70 2.07
N GLN A 411 7.97 9.09 0.93
CA GLN A 411 8.66 7.90 0.40
C GLN A 411 10.14 8.22 0.09
N LEU A 412 10.41 9.33 -0.60
CA LEU A 412 11.77 9.77 -0.95
C LEU A 412 12.57 10.14 0.31
N LEU A 413 11.97 10.84 1.28
CA LEU A 413 12.64 11.22 2.51
C LEU A 413 13.06 9.98 3.32
N SER A 414 12.16 9.01 3.49
CA SER A 414 12.48 7.75 4.17
C SER A 414 13.56 6.96 3.42
N TYR A 415 13.49 6.90 2.09
CA TYR A 415 14.50 6.26 1.24
C TYR A 415 15.89 6.88 1.44
N HIS A 416 16.02 8.18 1.31
CA HIS A 416 17.31 8.86 1.46
C HIS A 416 17.85 8.81 2.89
N CYS A 417 16.99 8.87 3.90
CA CYS A 417 17.37 8.66 5.29
C CYS A 417 17.88 7.22 5.53
N SER A 418 17.26 6.21 4.91
CA SER A 418 17.73 4.82 4.95
C SER A 418 19.15 4.69 4.42
N LEU A 419 19.42 5.26 3.24
CA LEU A 419 20.76 5.27 2.63
C LEU A 419 21.79 6.02 3.49
N ALA A 420 21.44 7.19 4.02
CA ALA A 420 22.32 7.98 4.87
C ALA A 420 22.70 7.24 6.18
N ARG A 421 21.82 6.35 6.65
CA ARG A 421 22.05 5.46 7.81
C ARG A 421 22.75 4.15 7.42
N GLY A 422 23.03 3.90 6.13
CA GLY A 422 23.70 2.70 5.64
C GLY A 422 22.81 1.46 5.62
N PHE A 423 21.49 1.60 5.52
CA PHE A 423 20.54 0.50 5.45
C PHE A 423 20.09 0.21 4.00
N ASP A 424 19.69 -1.04 3.75
CA ASP A 424 19.07 -1.45 2.50
C ASP A 424 17.58 -1.10 2.52
N PRO A 425 17.09 -0.19 1.64
CA PRO A 425 15.69 0.18 1.59
C PRO A 425 14.80 -0.89 0.95
N ASP A 426 15.37 -1.84 0.17
CA ASP A 426 14.60 -2.86 -0.54
C ASP A 426 14.19 -4.02 0.39
N PHE A 427 15.11 -4.44 1.26
CA PHE A 427 14.95 -5.64 2.09
C PHE A 427 15.26 -5.33 3.56
N PRO A 428 14.36 -4.61 4.24
CA PRO A 428 14.55 -4.29 5.65
C PRO A 428 14.53 -5.54 6.53
N ARG A 429 15.30 -5.49 7.61
CA ARG A 429 15.34 -6.59 8.60
C ARG A 429 13.95 -6.89 9.17
N ASN A 430 13.70 -8.16 9.50
CA ASN A 430 12.50 -8.65 10.18
C ASN A 430 11.19 -8.49 9.40
N LEU A 431 11.23 -8.08 8.15
CA LEU A 431 10.05 -7.95 7.30
C LEU A 431 10.18 -8.83 6.05
N SER A 432 9.05 -9.22 5.52
CA SER A 432 8.90 -9.87 4.22
C SER A 432 7.80 -9.18 3.41
N LYS A 433 7.88 -9.28 2.07
CA LYS A 433 6.92 -8.60 1.18
C LYS A 433 5.49 -9.08 1.39
N THR A 434 5.30 -10.35 1.68
CA THR A 434 3.98 -10.95 1.92
C THR A 434 3.98 -11.71 3.23
N LEU A 435 3.02 -11.41 4.11
CA LEU A 435 2.78 -12.14 5.34
C LEU A 435 1.66 -13.16 5.10
N THR A 436 2.04 -14.43 5.02
CA THR A 436 1.15 -15.56 4.71
C THR A 436 0.89 -16.45 5.92
N VAL A 437 1.39 -16.06 7.09
CA VAL A 437 1.24 -16.78 8.37
C VAL A 437 0.67 -15.85 9.44
N ASP A 438 0.02 -16.44 10.45
CA ASP A 438 -0.50 -15.73 11.63
C ASP A 438 0.65 -15.28 12.56
#